data_7a9afd168d76f503230efabbc482e253
#
_entry.id   7a9afd168d76f503230efabbc482e253
#
_cell.length_a   1.000
_cell.length_b   1.000
_cell.length_c   1.000
_cell.angle_alpha   90.00
_cell.angle_beta   90.00
_cell.angle_gamma   90.00
#
_symmetry.space_group_name_H-M   'P 1'
#
loop_
_entity.id
_entity.type
_entity.pdbx_description
1 polymer ?
#
loop_
_entity_poly.entity_id
_entity_poly.type
_entity_poly.pdbx_seq_one_letter_code
_entity_poly.pdbx_strand_id
1 'polypeptide(L)'
;MSEENRGAEGHRFLEHTTDAYIEAWGPTIERAFAQAAEAFYETMLNVQKIDPILQEHIQVDGHDKKELLYNWIEQLLLEFDIKAMVYASYHIIIAPDDLTSFKLRGKVRGEKYDRGKHGAKTEVKGVTYHLMTIEEDAKEAKIKFILDL
;
A
#
# COMPACT_ATOMS: atom_id res chain seq x y z
N MET A 1 19.64 -6.51 -4.12
CA MET A 1 19.56 -7.39 -2.96
C MET A 1 19.01 -8.73 -3.40
N SER A 2 19.62 -9.82 -2.97
CA SER A 2 19.13 -11.14 -3.33
C SER A 2 17.85 -11.48 -2.55
N GLU A 3 17.07 -12.43 -3.09
CA GLU A 3 15.87 -12.92 -2.41
C GLU A 3 16.18 -13.42 -0.99
N GLU A 4 17.35 -14.02 -0.79
CA GLU A 4 17.76 -14.59 0.49
C GLU A 4 17.94 -13.55 1.59
N ASN A 5 18.19 -12.28 1.22
CA ASN A 5 18.52 -11.22 2.18
C ASN A 5 17.38 -10.22 2.39
N ARG A 6 16.21 -10.42 1.77
CA ARG A 6 15.17 -9.40 1.78
C ARG A 6 14.31 -9.34 3.03
N GLY A 7 14.41 -10.26 3.95
CA GLY A 7 13.58 -10.28 5.15
C GLY A 7 12.14 -10.77 4.91
N ALA A 8 11.37 -10.89 6.00
CA ALA A 8 10.02 -11.48 5.97
C ALA A 8 8.99 -10.60 5.29
N GLU A 9 9.09 -9.30 5.46
CA GLU A 9 8.23 -8.34 4.74
C GLU A 9 9.06 -7.16 4.28
N GLY A 10 8.55 -6.48 3.27
CA GLY A 10 9.20 -5.30 2.73
C GLY A 10 8.61 -4.91 1.39
N HIS A 11 9.27 -3.98 0.76
CA HIS A 11 8.93 -3.56 -0.59
C HIS A 11 10.21 -3.08 -1.29
N ARG A 12 10.15 -3.00 -2.60
CA ARG A 12 11.22 -2.42 -3.40
C ARG A 12 10.66 -1.83 -4.67
N PHE A 13 11.40 -0.89 -5.23
CA PHE A 13 11.05 -0.26 -6.50
C PHE A 13 11.76 -1.00 -7.62
N LEU A 14 10.99 -1.47 -8.58
CA LEU A 14 11.51 -2.17 -9.75
C LEU A 14 11.76 -1.15 -10.85
N GLU A 15 12.64 -1.47 -11.77
CA GLU A 15 12.99 -0.56 -12.86
C GLU A 15 11.80 -0.36 -13.80
N HIS A 16 11.43 0.91 -14.03
CA HIS A 16 10.40 1.31 -14.96
C HIS A 16 10.64 2.77 -15.36
N THR A 17 10.32 3.15 -16.59
CA THR A 17 10.79 4.43 -17.14
C THR A 17 10.09 5.67 -16.61
N THR A 18 8.77 5.65 -16.43
CA THR A 18 8.00 6.84 -16.09
C THR A 18 7.11 6.72 -14.86
N ASP A 19 6.99 5.52 -14.34
CA ASP A 19 6.08 5.22 -13.23
C ASP A 19 6.84 4.60 -12.07
N ALA A 20 6.20 4.47 -10.92
CA ALA A 20 6.75 3.70 -9.82
C ALA A 20 6.24 2.26 -9.92
N TYR A 21 7.14 1.33 -10.21
CA TYR A 21 6.83 -0.09 -10.23
C TYR A 21 7.31 -0.71 -8.92
N ILE A 22 6.38 -1.22 -8.13
CA ILE A 22 6.62 -1.62 -6.74
C ILE A 22 6.36 -3.11 -6.56
N GLU A 23 7.30 -3.78 -5.85
CA GLU A 23 7.10 -5.12 -5.34
C GLU A 23 7.02 -5.04 -3.83
N ALA A 24 5.96 -5.60 -3.24
CA ALA A 24 5.77 -5.64 -1.80
C ALA A 24 5.52 -7.08 -1.37
N TRP A 25 6.00 -7.45 -0.19
CA TRP A 25 5.86 -8.82 0.31
C TRP A 25 5.68 -8.83 1.82
N GLY A 26 5.13 -9.95 2.32
CA GLY A 26 4.99 -10.19 3.73
C GLY A 26 4.66 -11.64 4.00
N PRO A 27 4.65 -12.07 5.26
CA PRO A 27 4.28 -13.45 5.61
C PRO A 27 2.81 -13.76 5.29
N THR A 28 1.98 -12.73 5.16
CA THR A 28 0.56 -12.83 4.81
C THR A 28 0.22 -11.79 3.75
N ILE A 29 -0.92 -11.97 3.08
CA ILE A 29 -1.41 -10.99 2.11
C ILE A 29 -1.68 -9.63 2.80
N GLU A 30 -2.15 -9.65 4.03
CA GLU A 30 -2.40 -8.42 4.79
C GLU A 30 -1.11 -7.64 5.02
N ARG A 31 -0.01 -8.32 5.35
CA ARG A 31 1.29 -7.66 5.55
C ARG A 31 1.88 -7.16 4.24
N ALA A 32 1.65 -7.87 3.15
CA ALA A 32 2.04 -7.38 1.82
C ALA A 32 1.27 -6.11 1.44
N PHE A 33 -0.02 -6.04 1.75
CA PHE A 33 -0.83 -4.85 1.52
C PHE A 33 -0.37 -3.67 2.39
N ALA A 34 0.06 -3.94 3.62
CA ALA A 34 0.63 -2.91 4.49
C ALA A 34 1.92 -2.34 3.88
N GLN A 35 2.78 -3.21 3.34
CA GLN A 35 4.01 -2.78 2.67
C GLN A 35 3.72 -2.02 1.37
N ALA A 36 2.66 -2.38 0.66
CA ALA A 36 2.22 -1.63 -0.50
C ALA A 36 1.84 -0.19 -0.13
N ALA A 37 1.14 -0.02 0.99
CA ALA A 37 0.77 1.30 1.50
C ALA A 37 2.01 2.12 1.88
N GLU A 38 2.97 1.50 2.56
CA GLU A 38 4.21 2.19 2.92
C GLU A 38 4.97 2.65 1.68
N ALA A 39 5.08 1.80 0.67
CA ALA A 39 5.72 2.15 -0.60
C ALA A 39 5.00 3.28 -1.33
N PHE A 40 3.66 3.27 -1.29
CA PHE A 40 2.84 4.34 -1.84
C PHE A 40 3.22 5.69 -1.22
N TYR A 41 3.25 5.78 0.11
CA TYR A 41 3.63 7.02 0.78
C TYR A 41 5.11 7.37 0.54
N GLU A 42 5.99 6.38 0.51
CA GLU A 42 7.42 6.60 0.27
C GLU A 42 7.67 7.23 -1.11
N THR A 43 6.81 6.98 -2.07
CA THR A 43 6.88 7.62 -3.39
C THR A 43 6.62 9.13 -3.29
N MET A 44 5.77 9.56 -2.36
CA MET A 44 5.33 10.94 -2.24
C MET A 44 6.08 11.76 -1.20
N LEU A 45 6.59 11.12 -0.14
CA LEU A 45 7.15 11.85 1.01
C LEU A 45 8.11 10.96 1.81
N ASN A 46 8.66 11.51 2.90
CA ASN A 46 9.54 10.75 3.79
C ASN A 46 8.71 10.04 4.87
N VAL A 47 8.47 8.75 4.66
CA VAL A 47 7.64 7.93 5.57
C VAL A 47 8.23 7.81 6.98
N GLN A 48 9.54 7.95 7.12
CA GLN A 48 10.22 7.88 8.41
C GLN A 48 9.81 9.03 9.34
N LYS A 49 9.27 10.11 8.78
CA LYS A 49 8.86 11.30 9.54
C LYS A 49 7.38 11.28 9.94
N ILE A 50 6.63 10.24 9.55
CA ILE A 50 5.22 10.15 9.92
C ILE A 50 5.09 9.59 11.32
N ASP A 51 4.43 10.33 12.22
CA ASP A 51 4.12 9.86 13.57
C ASP A 51 2.74 9.20 13.59
N PRO A 52 2.60 7.99 14.15
CA PRO A 52 1.33 7.26 14.15
C PRO A 52 0.42 7.71 15.31
N ILE A 53 -0.07 8.95 15.27
CA ILE A 53 -0.80 9.59 16.37
C ILE A 53 -2.31 9.41 16.25
N LEU A 54 -2.86 9.72 15.05
CA LEU A 54 -4.30 9.68 14.80
C LEU A 54 -4.69 8.33 14.21
N GLN A 55 -5.76 7.74 14.72
CA GLN A 55 -6.25 6.47 14.21
C GLN A 55 -7.47 6.68 13.34
N GLU A 56 -7.48 5.97 12.20
CA GLU A 56 -8.60 5.96 11.26
C GLU A 56 -8.93 4.52 10.89
N HIS A 57 -10.16 4.32 10.42
CA HIS A 57 -10.61 3.03 9.89
C HIS A 57 -10.88 3.19 8.41
N ILE A 58 -10.33 2.27 7.60
CA ILE A 58 -10.53 2.25 6.16
C ILE A 58 -11.11 0.90 5.79
N GLN A 59 -12.12 0.91 4.93
CA GLN A 59 -12.73 -0.31 4.43
C GLN A 59 -12.86 -0.23 2.92
N VAL A 60 -12.44 -1.27 2.22
CA VAL A 60 -12.60 -1.39 0.77
C VAL A 60 -13.02 -2.80 0.43
N ASP A 61 -13.67 -2.96 -0.72
CA ASP A 61 -14.11 -4.23 -1.26
C ASP A 61 -13.47 -4.48 -2.62
N GLY A 62 -13.45 -5.74 -3.05
CA GLY A 62 -13.02 -6.11 -4.38
C GLY A 62 -13.54 -7.50 -4.74
N HIS A 63 -13.82 -7.74 -6.02
CA HIS A 63 -14.27 -9.04 -6.51
C HIS A 63 -13.16 -10.07 -6.49
N ASP A 64 -11.91 -9.61 -6.56
CA ASP A 64 -10.73 -10.44 -6.42
C ASP A 64 -9.67 -9.63 -5.69
N LYS A 65 -8.52 -10.23 -5.42
CA LYS A 65 -7.46 -9.57 -4.67
C LYS A 65 -6.76 -8.46 -5.46
N LYS A 66 -6.75 -8.53 -6.78
CA LYS A 66 -6.20 -7.45 -7.60
C LYS A 66 -7.06 -6.20 -7.51
N GLU A 67 -8.37 -6.34 -7.62
CA GLU A 67 -9.28 -5.22 -7.44
C GLU A 67 -9.20 -4.68 -6.01
N LEU A 68 -9.05 -5.58 -5.03
CA LEU A 68 -8.91 -5.18 -3.64
C LEU A 68 -7.66 -4.32 -3.44
N LEU A 69 -6.53 -4.72 -4.02
CA LEU A 69 -5.29 -3.94 -3.97
C LEU A 69 -5.45 -2.59 -4.66
N TYR A 70 -6.06 -2.58 -5.83
CA TYR A 70 -6.36 -1.34 -6.56
C TYR A 70 -7.17 -0.39 -5.68
N ASN A 71 -8.27 -0.88 -5.11
CA ASN A 71 -9.16 -0.08 -4.28
C ASN A 71 -8.50 0.37 -2.98
N TRP A 72 -7.63 -0.46 -2.41
CA TRP A 72 -6.85 -0.10 -1.22
C TRP A 72 -5.95 1.11 -1.48
N ILE A 73 -5.14 1.04 -2.52
CA ILE A 73 -4.23 2.14 -2.87
C ILE A 73 -5.01 3.40 -3.28
N GLU A 74 -6.07 3.23 -4.06
CA GLU A 74 -6.91 4.37 -4.47
C GLU A 74 -7.56 5.05 -3.26
N GLN A 75 -8.01 4.27 -2.27
CA GLN A 75 -8.59 4.84 -1.06
C GLN A 75 -7.54 5.63 -0.25
N LEU A 76 -6.30 5.14 -0.18
CA LEU A 76 -5.22 5.87 0.49
C LEU A 76 -4.93 7.20 -0.23
N LEU A 77 -4.97 7.19 -1.55
CA LEU A 77 -4.78 8.42 -2.33
C LEU A 77 -5.91 9.41 -2.06
N LEU A 78 -7.16 8.95 -1.97
CA LEU A 78 -8.30 9.80 -1.62
C LEU A 78 -8.17 10.37 -0.21
N GLU A 79 -7.73 9.56 0.77
CA GLU A 79 -7.47 10.03 2.12
C GLU A 79 -6.42 11.15 2.13
N PHE A 80 -5.41 11.02 1.30
CA PHE A 80 -4.39 12.05 1.15
C PHE A 80 -4.95 13.30 0.48
N ASP A 81 -5.63 13.15 -0.65
CA ASP A 81 -6.14 14.28 -1.43
C ASP A 81 -7.25 15.06 -0.73
N ILE A 82 -8.14 14.37 -0.01
CA ILE A 82 -9.31 14.99 0.60
C ILE A 82 -9.04 15.40 2.04
N LYS A 83 -8.41 14.52 2.84
CA LYS A 83 -8.19 14.74 4.26
C LYS A 83 -6.76 15.16 4.62
N ALA A 84 -5.86 15.13 3.66
CA ALA A 84 -4.43 15.35 3.87
C ALA A 84 -3.84 14.42 4.95
N MET A 85 -4.32 13.18 5.02
CA MET A 85 -3.82 12.19 5.97
C MET A 85 -2.74 11.33 5.35
N VAL A 86 -1.69 11.08 6.14
CA VAL A 86 -0.61 10.13 5.79
C VAL A 86 -0.48 9.14 6.93
N TYR A 87 -0.22 7.87 6.60
CA TYR A 87 -0.22 6.80 7.59
C TYR A 87 1.12 6.08 7.66
N ALA A 88 1.46 5.58 8.85
CA ALA A 88 2.72 4.89 9.12
C ALA A 88 2.51 3.52 9.78
N SER A 89 1.30 3.21 10.22
CA SER A 89 0.99 1.95 10.89
C SER A 89 -0.30 1.39 10.33
N TYR A 90 -0.30 0.08 10.07
CA TYR A 90 -1.41 -0.59 9.40
C TYR A 90 -1.71 -1.92 10.07
N HIS A 91 -2.95 -2.09 10.52
CA HIS A 91 -3.46 -3.38 10.95
C HIS A 91 -4.59 -3.74 10.00
N ILE A 92 -4.36 -4.73 9.14
CA ILE A 92 -5.24 -5.07 8.02
C ILE A 92 -5.81 -6.46 8.20
N ILE A 93 -7.12 -6.60 7.95
CA ILE A 93 -7.81 -7.88 7.90
C ILE A 93 -8.46 -7.98 6.53
N ILE A 94 -8.15 -9.05 5.80
CA ILE A 94 -8.76 -9.36 4.52
C ILE A 94 -9.52 -10.67 4.66
N ALA A 95 -10.80 -10.66 4.32
CA ALA A 95 -11.65 -11.83 4.44
C ALA A 95 -12.65 -11.91 3.30
N PRO A 96 -13.10 -13.11 2.92
CA PRO A 96 -14.23 -13.24 2.03
C PRO A 96 -15.45 -12.55 2.63
N ASP A 97 -16.19 -11.80 1.82
CA ASP A 97 -17.41 -11.12 2.27
C ASP A 97 -18.65 -11.90 1.86
N ASP A 98 -18.62 -12.44 0.64
CA ASP A 98 -19.63 -13.36 0.14
C ASP A 98 -18.94 -14.33 -0.85
N LEU A 99 -19.72 -15.02 -1.67
CA LEU A 99 -19.15 -16.00 -2.62
C LEU A 99 -18.34 -15.36 -3.74
N THR A 100 -18.44 -14.05 -3.93
CA THR A 100 -17.89 -13.36 -5.09
C THR A 100 -17.00 -12.17 -4.77
N SER A 101 -16.76 -11.88 -3.48
CA SER A 101 -15.99 -10.69 -3.11
C SER A 101 -15.16 -10.88 -1.86
N PHE A 102 -14.21 -9.96 -1.68
CA PHE A 102 -13.38 -9.82 -0.49
C PHE A 102 -13.60 -8.45 0.12
N LYS A 103 -13.44 -8.37 1.43
CA LYS A 103 -13.48 -7.13 2.16
C LYS A 103 -12.15 -6.94 2.90
N LEU A 104 -11.60 -5.73 2.80
CA LEU A 104 -10.45 -5.30 3.56
C LEU A 104 -10.91 -4.30 4.62
N ARG A 105 -10.53 -4.55 5.88
CA ARG A 105 -10.69 -3.60 6.98
C ARG A 105 -9.32 -3.24 7.50
N GLY A 106 -8.99 -1.96 7.48
CA GLY A 106 -7.72 -1.45 7.95
C GLY A 106 -7.89 -0.50 9.12
N LYS A 107 -7.17 -0.76 10.19
CA LYS A 107 -6.97 0.19 11.27
C LYS A 107 -5.61 0.82 11.02
N VAL A 108 -5.60 2.11 10.71
CA VAL A 108 -4.40 2.81 10.29
C VAL A 108 -4.12 3.97 11.22
N ARG A 109 -2.84 4.28 11.41
CA ARG A 109 -2.43 5.38 12.27
C ARG A 109 -1.45 6.28 11.55
N GLY A 110 -1.63 7.57 11.71
CA GLY A 110 -0.78 8.56 11.08
C GLY A 110 -1.08 9.96 11.58
N GLU A 111 -0.92 10.92 10.71
CA GLU A 111 -1.12 12.33 11.05
C GLU A 111 -1.44 13.13 9.80
N LYS A 112 -1.80 14.39 9.98
CA LYS A 112 -1.98 15.31 8.87
C LYS A 112 -0.66 15.54 8.15
N TYR A 113 -0.71 15.56 6.83
CA TYR A 113 0.47 15.86 6.02
C TYR A 113 0.95 17.29 6.28
N ASP A 114 2.23 17.41 6.51
CA ASP A 114 2.92 18.69 6.69
C ASP A 114 4.16 18.65 5.82
N ARG A 115 4.19 19.47 4.78
CA ARG A 115 5.30 19.49 3.83
C ARG A 115 6.63 19.79 4.50
N GLY A 116 6.64 20.66 5.49
CA GLY A 116 7.86 21.01 6.23
C GLY A 116 8.41 19.84 7.04
N LYS A 117 7.53 19.01 7.57
CA LYS A 117 7.92 17.83 8.35
C LYS A 117 8.21 16.62 7.46
N HIS A 118 7.31 16.32 6.54
CA HIS A 118 7.34 15.08 5.75
C HIS A 118 8.06 15.21 4.42
N GLY A 119 8.27 16.45 3.93
CA GLY A 119 8.85 16.67 2.62
C GLY A 119 7.86 16.41 1.49
N ALA A 120 8.32 16.56 0.28
CA ALA A 120 7.56 16.26 -0.92
C ALA A 120 8.52 15.69 -1.96
N LYS A 121 8.17 14.51 -2.48
CA LYS A 121 8.94 13.84 -3.52
C LYS A 121 8.18 13.91 -4.83
N THR A 122 7.42 12.88 -5.20
CA THR A 122 6.72 12.80 -6.46
C THR A 122 5.23 12.69 -6.22
N GLU A 123 4.44 13.42 -6.99
CA GLU A 123 2.99 13.31 -6.95
C GLU A 123 2.56 11.97 -7.55
N VAL A 124 1.67 11.26 -6.86
CA VAL A 124 1.04 10.05 -7.38
C VAL A 124 -0.33 10.42 -7.92
N LYS A 125 -0.58 10.11 -9.19
CA LYS A 125 -1.85 10.42 -9.87
C LYS A 125 -2.86 9.29 -9.75
N GLY A 126 -2.42 8.08 -9.57
CA GLY A 126 -3.31 6.93 -9.44
C GLY A 126 -2.56 5.62 -9.41
N VAL A 127 -3.31 4.53 -9.32
CA VAL A 127 -2.83 3.17 -9.44
C VAL A 127 -3.38 2.58 -10.73
N THR A 128 -2.66 1.62 -11.32
CA THR A 128 -3.09 0.97 -12.56
C THR A 128 -3.03 -0.55 -12.41
N TYR A 129 -3.84 -1.26 -13.17
CA TYR A 129 -3.80 -2.73 -13.24
C TYR A 129 -2.66 -3.24 -14.10
N HIS A 130 -2.00 -2.39 -14.87
CA HIS A 130 -0.90 -2.81 -15.74
C HIS A 130 0.21 -3.47 -14.93
N LEU A 131 0.62 -4.67 -15.33
CA LEU A 131 1.65 -5.49 -14.69
C LEU A 131 1.34 -5.86 -13.22
N MET A 132 0.11 -5.68 -12.77
CA MET A 132 -0.27 -6.09 -11.42
C MET A 132 -0.26 -7.61 -11.29
N THR A 133 0.44 -8.10 -10.27
CA THR A 133 0.47 -9.53 -9.94
C THR A 133 0.26 -9.73 -8.45
N ILE A 134 -0.39 -10.82 -8.10
CA ILE A 134 -0.54 -11.24 -6.70
C ILE A 134 -0.21 -12.73 -6.65
N GLU A 135 0.82 -13.07 -5.88
CA GLU A 135 1.26 -14.44 -5.64
C GLU A 135 1.21 -14.72 -4.15
N GLU A 136 0.60 -15.82 -3.78
CA GLU A 136 0.35 -16.14 -2.39
C GLU A 136 0.52 -17.64 -2.17
N ASP A 137 1.29 -18.01 -1.14
CA ASP A 137 1.41 -19.40 -0.69
C ASP A 137 1.32 -19.45 0.84
N ALA A 138 1.57 -20.62 1.43
CA ALA A 138 1.46 -20.80 2.88
C ALA A 138 2.50 -20.00 3.70
N LYS A 139 3.56 -19.52 3.07
CA LYS A 139 4.68 -18.86 3.76
C LYS A 139 4.80 -17.40 3.45
N GLU A 140 4.33 -16.96 2.30
CA GLU A 140 4.58 -15.61 1.81
C GLU A 140 3.50 -15.16 0.86
N ALA A 141 3.25 -13.86 0.86
CA ALA A 141 2.50 -13.18 -0.19
C ALA A 141 3.42 -12.15 -0.83
N LYS A 142 3.37 -12.06 -2.16
CA LYS A 142 4.16 -11.10 -2.94
C LYS A 142 3.25 -10.45 -3.97
N ILE A 143 3.27 -9.13 -4.02
CA ILE A 143 2.43 -8.35 -4.92
C ILE A 143 3.28 -7.35 -5.70
N LYS A 144 2.87 -7.09 -6.94
CA LYS A 144 3.50 -6.07 -7.78
C LYS A 144 2.42 -5.16 -8.33
N PHE A 145 2.71 -3.87 -8.39
CA PHE A 145 1.77 -2.90 -8.94
C PHE A 145 2.51 -1.64 -9.38
N ILE A 146 1.84 -0.86 -10.22
CA ILE A 146 2.38 0.38 -10.76
C ILE A 146 1.55 1.56 -10.28
N LEU A 147 2.25 2.60 -9.81
CA LEU A 147 1.67 3.91 -9.53
C LEU A 147 1.94 4.82 -10.71
N ASP A 148 0.91 5.49 -11.19
CA ASP A 148 0.99 6.50 -12.25
C ASP A 148 1.48 7.81 -11.63
N LEU A 149 2.57 8.34 -12.18
CA LEU A 149 3.23 9.55 -11.66
C LEU A 149 3.02 10.79 -12.52
#